data_6d7c84db25448b423899b60b6b15d7e7
#
_entry.id   6d7c84db25448b423899b60b6b15d7e7
#
_cell.length_a   1.000
_cell.length_b   1.000
_cell.length_c   1.000
_cell.angle_alpha   90.00
_cell.angle_beta   90.00
_cell.angle_gamma   90.00
#
_symmetry.space_group_name_H-M   'P 1'
#
loop_
_entity.id
_entity.type
_entity.pdbx_description
1 polymer ?
#
loop_
_entity_poly.entity_id
_entity_poly.type
_entity_poly.pdbx_seq_one_letter_code
_entity_poly.pdbx_strand_id
1 'polypeptide(L)'
;MEYIFDPLVIDKLDLTDLKSLPSNLEMRPLLKSDHQNNFLSILAQLTKVGDISKQEYDARFDQMKNSNCYFVLVVVDHDQESKIIGTATLILEQKFIRKCALKGRVEEVSRF
;
A
#
# COMPACT_ATOMS: atom_id res chain seq x y z
N MET A 1 9.52 13.03 2.29
CA MET A 1 8.38 12.12 2.09
C MET A 1 8.53 10.87 2.95
N GLU A 2 7.49 10.50 3.67
CA GLU A 2 7.56 9.33 4.53
C GLU A 2 6.77 8.18 3.92
N TYR A 3 7.48 7.19 3.38
CA TYR A 3 6.90 5.97 2.83
C TYR A 3 6.67 4.92 3.92
N ILE A 4 5.62 4.10 3.76
CA ILE A 4 5.34 3.01 4.69
C ILE A 4 6.41 1.90 4.59
N PHE A 5 7.08 1.77 3.44
CA PHE A 5 8.26 0.94 3.26
C PHE A 5 9.17 1.56 2.19
N ASP A 6 10.42 1.10 2.12
CA ASP A 6 11.40 1.65 1.18
C ASP A 6 10.97 1.38 -0.26
N PRO A 7 10.83 2.44 -1.11
CA PRO A 7 10.45 2.25 -2.52
C PRO A 7 11.37 1.32 -3.30
N LEU A 8 12.64 1.19 -2.90
CA LEU A 8 13.57 0.29 -3.57
C LEU A 8 13.17 -1.18 -3.48
N VAL A 9 12.32 -1.53 -2.51
CA VAL A 9 11.81 -2.90 -2.38
C VAL A 9 10.97 -3.28 -3.60
N ILE A 10 10.28 -2.31 -4.21
CA ILE A 10 9.47 -2.57 -5.41
C ILE A 10 10.34 -3.07 -6.55
N ASP A 11 11.55 -2.52 -6.70
CA ASP A 11 12.48 -2.93 -7.76
C ASP A 11 12.98 -4.35 -7.58
N LYS A 12 12.95 -4.87 -6.36
CA LYS A 12 13.38 -6.24 -6.03
C LYS A 12 12.26 -7.25 -6.17
N LEU A 13 11.01 -6.80 -6.26
CA LEU A 13 9.88 -7.69 -6.47
C LEU A 13 9.79 -8.02 -7.96
N ASP A 14 9.51 -9.29 -8.28
CA ASP A 14 9.28 -9.68 -9.66
C ASP A 14 7.86 -9.25 -10.06
N LEU A 15 7.74 -8.00 -10.47
CA LEU A 15 6.49 -7.38 -10.86
C LEU A 15 6.44 -7.21 -12.39
N THR A 16 6.82 -8.26 -13.11
CA THR A 16 6.90 -8.22 -14.59
C THR A 16 5.62 -7.72 -15.22
N ASP A 17 4.48 -8.09 -14.66
CA ASP A 17 3.17 -7.67 -15.16
C ASP A 17 2.92 -6.17 -14.91
N LEU A 18 3.58 -5.58 -13.92
CA LEU A 18 3.41 -4.17 -13.57
C LEU A 18 4.34 -3.24 -14.34
N LYS A 19 5.36 -3.79 -15.00
CA LYS A 19 6.22 -3.00 -15.89
C LYS A 19 5.50 -2.53 -17.13
N SER A 20 4.29 -3.04 -17.37
CA SER A 20 3.45 -2.66 -18.52
C SER A 20 2.41 -1.60 -18.16
N LEU A 21 2.53 -0.93 -17.00
CA LEU A 21 1.63 0.15 -16.64
C LEU A 21 1.73 1.30 -17.65
N PRO A 22 0.59 1.90 -18.03
CA PRO A 22 0.61 3.12 -18.84
C PRO A 22 1.49 4.20 -18.21
N SER A 23 2.06 5.07 -19.02
CA SER A 23 3.02 6.08 -18.56
C SER A 23 2.43 7.09 -17.58
N ASN A 24 1.11 7.26 -17.56
CA ASN A 24 0.43 8.15 -16.62
C ASN A 24 0.21 7.53 -15.25
N LEU A 25 0.43 6.22 -15.10
CA LEU A 25 0.24 5.51 -13.84
C LEU A 25 1.59 5.21 -13.20
N GLU A 26 1.64 5.34 -11.89
CA GLU A 26 2.82 5.00 -11.11
C GLU A 26 2.42 4.17 -9.90
N MET A 27 3.17 3.09 -9.64
CA MET A 27 3.01 2.31 -8.43
C MET A 27 4.09 2.72 -7.43
N ARG A 28 3.68 2.98 -6.20
CA ARG A 28 4.60 3.35 -5.13
C ARG A 28 4.08 2.88 -3.77
N PRO A 29 4.95 2.87 -2.75
CA PRO A 29 4.46 2.63 -1.39
C PRO A 29 3.53 3.75 -0.91
N LEU A 30 2.65 3.41 0.02
CA LEU A 30 1.79 4.40 0.67
C LEU A 30 2.64 5.46 1.38
N LEU A 31 2.25 6.72 1.25
CA LEU A 31 2.85 7.84 1.98
C LEU A 31 2.00 8.21 3.18
N LYS A 32 2.64 8.72 4.22
CA LYS A 32 1.93 9.25 5.39
C LYS A 32 0.97 10.39 5.00
N SER A 33 1.33 11.15 3.98
CA SER A 33 0.49 12.25 3.46
C SER A 33 -0.71 11.75 2.64
N ASP A 34 -0.78 10.48 2.30
CA ASP A 34 -1.86 9.95 1.45
C ASP A 34 -3.22 9.91 2.14
N HIS A 35 -3.29 10.25 3.42
CA HIS A 35 -4.57 10.42 4.11
C HIS A 35 -5.51 11.34 3.31
N GLN A 36 -4.96 12.37 2.68
CA GLN A 36 -5.72 13.35 1.91
C GLN A 36 -5.77 13.05 0.41
N ASN A 37 -5.17 11.95 -0.03
CA ASN A 37 -5.06 11.62 -1.45
C ASN A 37 -5.93 10.43 -1.86
N ASN A 38 -7.20 10.45 -1.47
CA ASN A 38 -8.20 9.46 -1.91
C ASN A 38 -7.98 8.03 -1.39
N PHE A 39 -6.99 7.79 -0.53
CA PHE A 39 -6.66 6.43 -0.08
C PHE A 39 -7.83 5.78 0.67
N LEU A 40 -8.40 6.49 1.65
CA LEU A 40 -9.50 5.93 2.44
C LEU A 40 -10.77 5.77 1.61
N SER A 41 -10.97 6.62 0.60
CA SER A 41 -12.11 6.49 -0.32
C SER A 41 -12.00 5.22 -1.17
N ILE A 42 -10.79 4.86 -1.58
CA ILE A 42 -10.56 3.61 -2.32
C ILE A 42 -10.87 2.41 -1.42
N LEU A 43 -10.40 2.41 -0.18
CA LEU A 43 -10.69 1.34 0.77
C LEU A 43 -12.18 1.23 1.08
N ALA A 44 -12.89 2.35 1.11
CA ALA A 44 -14.33 2.37 1.38
C ALA A 44 -15.14 1.60 0.35
N GLN A 45 -14.57 1.33 -0.83
CA GLN A 45 -15.23 0.49 -1.84
C GLN A 45 -15.25 -0.99 -1.43
N LEU A 46 -14.33 -1.41 -0.56
CA LEU A 46 -14.25 -2.80 -0.11
C LEU A 46 -15.13 -3.05 1.10
N THR A 47 -15.14 -2.11 2.02
CA THR A 47 -15.80 -2.27 3.31
C THR A 47 -16.00 -0.92 3.97
N LYS A 48 -16.71 -0.90 5.09
CA LYS A 48 -16.90 0.31 5.86
C LYS A 48 -15.59 0.70 6.55
N VAL A 49 -15.03 1.85 6.21
CA VAL A 49 -13.80 2.36 6.80
C VAL A 49 -14.10 3.18 8.06
N GLY A 50 -15.23 3.90 8.08
CA GLY A 50 -15.56 4.81 9.15
C GLY A 50 -14.83 6.14 9.02
N ASP A 51 -15.02 7.00 10.01
CA ASP A 51 -14.37 8.30 10.05
C ASP A 51 -13.01 8.15 10.73
N ILE A 52 -11.94 8.24 9.94
CA ILE A 52 -10.58 8.13 10.44
C ILE A 52 -9.94 9.51 10.40
N SER A 53 -9.57 10.05 11.56
CA SER A 53 -8.87 11.32 11.66
C SER A 53 -7.44 11.19 11.14
N LYS A 54 -6.83 12.34 10.81
CA LYS A 54 -5.41 12.37 10.41
C LYS A 54 -4.53 11.77 11.51
N GLN A 55 -4.85 12.02 12.76
CA GLN A 55 -4.12 11.50 13.91
C GLN A 55 -4.20 9.98 14.00
N GLU A 56 -5.40 9.43 13.81
CA GLU A 56 -5.61 7.98 13.81
C GLU A 56 -4.89 7.31 12.63
N TYR A 57 -4.96 7.94 11.46
CA TYR A 57 -4.26 7.46 10.28
C TYR A 57 -2.74 7.42 10.52
N ASP A 58 -2.18 8.52 11.03
CA ASP A 58 -0.74 8.62 11.27
C ASP A 58 -0.27 7.56 12.29
N ALA A 59 -1.04 7.35 13.35
CA ALA A 59 -0.71 6.35 14.36
C ALA A 59 -0.70 4.93 13.77
N ARG A 60 -1.71 4.59 12.98
CA ARG A 60 -1.79 3.28 12.35
C ARG A 60 -0.70 3.11 11.29
N PHE A 61 -0.42 4.15 10.50
CA PHE A 61 0.66 4.16 9.54
C PHE A 61 1.99 3.83 10.22
N ASP A 62 2.28 4.49 11.35
CA ASP A 62 3.53 4.26 12.08
C ASP A 62 3.61 2.83 12.63
N GLN A 63 2.50 2.30 13.14
CA GLN A 63 2.44 0.91 13.63
C GLN A 63 2.75 -0.08 12.52
N MET A 64 2.14 0.10 11.36
CA MET A 64 2.34 -0.79 10.22
C MET A 64 3.76 -0.68 9.68
N LYS A 65 4.29 0.54 9.58
CA LYS A 65 5.65 0.79 9.12
C LYS A 65 6.67 0.12 10.04
N ASN A 66 6.50 0.26 11.35
CA ASN A 66 7.44 -0.28 12.33
C ASN A 66 7.38 -1.80 12.44
N SER A 67 6.28 -2.42 12.05
CA SER A 67 6.15 -3.89 12.10
C SER A 67 7.00 -4.59 11.05
N ASN A 68 7.35 -3.91 9.96
CA ASN A 68 8.09 -4.46 8.82
C ASN A 68 7.38 -5.65 8.14
N CYS A 69 6.07 -5.79 8.34
CA CYS A 69 5.27 -6.88 7.78
C CYS A 69 4.25 -6.41 6.75
N TYR A 70 4.00 -5.11 6.69
CA TYR A 70 2.96 -4.54 5.83
C TYR A 70 3.56 -3.76 4.69
N PHE A 71 3.26 -4.20 3.47
CA PHE A 71 3.73 -3.54 2.24
C PHE A 71 2.50 -3.02 1.51
N VAL A 72 2.08 -1.80 1.86
CA VAL A 72 0.92 -1.18 1.24
C VAL A 72 1.37 -0.45 -0.01
N LEU A 73 0.86 -0.90 -1.14
CA LEU A 73 1.13 -0.32 -2.46
C LEU A 73 -0.07 0.49 -2.91
N VAL A 74 0.19 1.60 -3.55
CA VAL A 74 -0.84 2.41 -4.20
C VAL A 74 -0.45 2.67 -5.64
N VAL A 75 -1.46 2.83 -6.48
CA VAL A 75 -1.29 3.25 -7.86
C VAL A 75 -1.87 4.65 -7.97
N VAL A 76 -1.07 5.59 -8.47
CA VAL A 76 -1.49 6.96 -8.68
C VAL A 76 -1.60 7.27 -10.16
N ASP A 77 -2.53 8.12 -10.52
CA ASP A 77 -2.73 8.57 -11.89
C ASP A 77 -2.28 10.03 -12.01
N HIS A 78 -1.15 10.24 -12.70
CA HIS A 78 -0.60 11.58 -12.87
C HIS A 78 -1.46 12.48 -13.75
N ASP A 79 -2.31 11.90 -14.59
CA ASP A 79 -3.28 12.66 -15.38
C ASP A 79 -4.46 13.16 -14.55
N GLN A 80 -4.60 12.67 -13.31
CA GLN A 80 -5.63 13.07 -12.36
C GLN A 80 -5.01 13.67 -11.09
N GLU A 81 -4.01 14.54 -11.26
CA GLU A 81 -3.33 15.23 -10.15
C GLU A 81 -2.67 14.28 -9.18
N SER A 82 -2.12 13.18 -9.69
CA SER A 82 -1.46 12.12 -8.89
C SER A 82 -2.38 11.52 -7.84
N LYS A 83 -3.67 11.43 -8.16
CA LYS A 83 -4.68 10.84 -7.30
C LYS A 83 -4.48 9.33 -7.20
N ILE A 84 -4.66 8.77 -6.02
CA ILE A 84 -4.67 7.31 -5.83
C ILE A 84 -5.91 6.73 -6.47
N ILE A 85 -5.71 5.76 -7.36
CA ILE A 85 -6.79 5.08 -8.07
C ILE A 85 -6.84 3.58 -7.74
N GLY A 86 -5.88 3.06 -7.02
CA GLY A 86 -5.86 1.66 -6.62
C GLY A 86 -4.93 1.41 -5.47
N THR A 87 -5.14 0.31 -4.78
CA THR A 87 -4.29 -0.11 -3.67
C THR A 87 -4.28 -1.63 -3.55
N ALA A 88 -3.20 -2.15 -2.98
CA ALA A 88 -3.07 -3.54 -2.59
C ALA A 88 -2.12 -3.61 -1.40
N THR A 89 -2.41 -4.51 -0.47
CA THR A 89 -1.55 -4.71 0.71
C THR A 89 -1.00 -6.13 0.69
N LEU A 90 0.33 -6.24 0.74
CA LEU A 90 1.01 -7.51 0.96
C LEU A 90 1.39 -7.60 2.43
N ILE A 91 0.99 -8.68 3.08
CA ILE A 91 1.31 -8.95 4.49
C ILE A 91 2.21 -10.17 4.55
N LEU A 92 3.34 -10.06 5.26
CA LEU A 92 4.24 -11.18 5.50
C LEU A 92 4.02 -11.72 6.90
N GLU A 93 3.67 -13.01 6.99
CA GLU A 93 3.51 -13.70 8.25
C GLU A 93 4.77 -14.52 8.55
N GLN A 94 5.29 -14.37 9.76
CA GLN A 94 6.44 -15.15 10.23
C GLN A 94 5.94 -16.46 10.83
N LYS A 95 6.57 -17.55 10.46
CA LYS A 95 6.21 -18.90 10.89
C LYS A 95 7.42 -19.60 11.51
N PHE A 96 7.19 -20.47 12.50
CA PHE A 96 8.24 -21.35 13.00
C PHE A 96 8.41 -22.60 12.13
N ILE A 97 7.32 -23.07 11.52
CA ILE A 97 7.36 -24.25 10.66
C ILE A 97 8.30 -24.02 9.48
N ARG A 98 8.82 -25.09 8.90
CA ARG A 98 9.73 -25.06 7.75
C ARG A 98 10.89 -24.08 7.96
N LYS A 99 11.56 -24.20 9.13
CA LYS A 99 12.73 -23.40 9.48
C LYS A 99 12.43 -21.89 9.44
N CYS A 100 11.38 -21.47 10.14
CA CYS A 100 11.00 -20.07 10.24
C CYS A 100 10.62 -19.45 8.88
N ALA A 101 9.82 -20.15 8.12
CA ALA A 101 9.38 -19.69 6.82
C ALA A 101 8.53 -18.40 6.93
N LEU A 102 8.55 -17.60 5.87
CA LEU A 102 7.67 -16.45 5.71
C LEU A 102 6.51 -16.83 4.79
N LYS A 103 5.32 -16.36 5.13
CA LYS A 103 4.13 -16.52 4.27
C LYS A 103 3.60 -15.15 3.91
N GLY A 104 3.51 -14.88 2.60
CA GLY A 104 2.90 -13.67 2.09
C GLY A 104 1.44 -13.88 1.74
N ARG A 105 0.62 -12.88 1.98
CA ARG A 105 -0.76 -12.84 1.50
C ARG A 105 -1.11 -11.44 1.03
N VAL A 106 -1.97 -11.37 0.02
CA VAL A 106 -2.44 -10.10 -0.54
C VAL A 106 -3.83 -9.83 -0.02
N GLU A 107 -4.04 -8.64 0.52
CA GLU A 107 -5.33 -8.22 1.05
C GLU A 107 -5.66 -6.79 0.60
N GLU A 108 -6.91 -6.40 0.80
CA GLU A 108 -7.39 -5.04 0.58
C GLU A 108 -7.08 -4.52 -0.82
N VAL A 109 -7.24 -5.40 -1.83
CA VAL A 109 -7.07 -4.98 -3.23
C VAL A 109 -8.32 -4.23 -3.65
N SER A 110 -8.13 -2.99 -4.08
CA SER A 110 -9.23 -2.17 -4.57
C SER A 110 -8.77 -1.24 -5.67
N ARG A 111 -9.67 -0.89 -6.58
CA ARG A 111 -9.39 0.04 -7.66
C ARG A 111 -10.63 0.87 -7.99
N PHE A 112 -10.40 1.99 -8.59
CA PHE A 112 -11.44 2.82 -9.17
C PHE A 112 -11.96 2.21 -10.47
#